data_f2efebd2142f48755e30b9fc29a27e32
#
_entry.id   f2efebd2142f48755e30b9fc29a27e32
#
_cell.length_a   1.000
_cell.length_b   1.000
_cell.length_c   1.000
_cell.angle_alpha   90.00
_cell.angle_beta   90.00
_cell.angle_gamma   90.00
#
_symmetry.space_group_name_H-M   'P 1'
#
loop_
_entity.id
_entity.type
_entity.pdbx_description
1 polymer ?
#
loop_
_entity_poly.entity_id
_entity_poly.type
_entity_poly.pdbx_seq_one_letter_code
_entity_poly.pdbx_strand_id
1 'polypeptide(L)'
;MEKREIGDEAVWTLSSAKQGNGVQQLRDDNLDTYWQSDGAQPHLINIQFHKKTTVQEVALYLDYKLDESYTPKTISVRTGTTFHDLVDVLTHTTTEPTGWVTIPLSCQPKQPLRTFFLQLAVTGMHQNGRDTHIRQVKVFAPRQPQRPTAGTFHFRASSSVEVSSFACIR
;
A
#
# COMPACT_ATOMS: atom_id res chain seq x y z
N MET A 1 17.74 1.40 1.08
CA MET A 1 17.20 0.44 0.10
C MET A 1 16.37 1.18 -0.92
N GLU A 2 16.65 0.95 -2.15
CA GLU A 2 15.86 1.53 -3.20
C GLU A 2 14.47 0.88 -3.22
N LYS A 3 13.45 1.70 -3.42
CA LYS A 3 12.07 1.27 -3.49
C LYS A 3 11.44 1.72 -4.80
N ARG A 4 10.42 1.00 -5.24
CA ARG A 4 9.69 1.26 -6.47
C ARG A 4 8.21 1.42 -6.16
N GLU A 5 7.58 2.47 -6.67
CA GLU A 5 6.14 2.67 -6.53
C GLU A 5 5.40 1.68 -7.43
N ILE A 6 4.47 0.92 -6.87
CA ILE A 6 3.75 -0.15 -7.56
C ILE A 6 2.23 0.03 -7.55
N GLY A 7 1.74 1.19 -7.16
CA GLY A 7 0.30 1.45 -7.08
C GLY A 7 -0.45 1.28 -8.40
N ASP A 8 0.21 1.53 -9.52
CA ASP A 8 -0.39 1.39 -10.84
C ASP A 8 -0.59 -0.08 -11.26
N GLU A 9 0.02 -1.02 -10.56
CA GLU A 9 -0.14 -2.45 -10.79
C GLU A 9 -1.37 -3.04 -10.04
N ALA A 10 -2.12 -2.22 -9.36
CA ALA A 10 -3.25 -2.63 -8.54
C ALA A 10 -4.56 -1.99 -9.00
N VAL A 11 -5.66 -2.62 -8.62
CA VAL A 11 -7.00 -2.05 -8.73
C VAL A 11 -7.36 -1.42 -7.40
N TRP A 12 -7.78 -0.17 -7.45
CA TRP A 12 -8.11 0.62 -6.27
C TRP A 12 -9.62 0.80 -6.14
N THR A 13 -10.15 0.52 -4.97
CA THR A 13 -11.55 0.80 -4.64
C THR A 13 -11.64 1.43 -3.25
N LEU A 14 -12.74 2.12 -3.00
CA LEU A 14 -12.98 2.83 -1.74
C LEU A 14 -14.32 2.38 -1.16
N SER A 15 -14.43 2.39 0.17
CA SER A 15 -15.70 2.07 0.85
C SER A 15 -16.80 3.09 0.51
N SER A 16 -16.42 4.35 0.36
CA SER A 16 -17.30 5.44 -0.06
C SER A 16 -16.44 6.61 -0.55
N ALA A 17 -17.03 7.49 -1.32
CA ALA A 17 -16.36 8.70 -1.77
C ALA A 17 -17.38 9.78 -2.10
N LYS A 18 -17.09 11.00 -1.68
CA LYS A 18 -17.83 12.17 -2.14
C LYS A 18 -17.58 12.37 -3.63
N GLN A 19 -18.60 12.77 -4.37
CA GLN A 19 -18.47 13.01 -5.81
C GLN A 19 -17.36 14.04 -6.09
N GLY A 20 -16.43 13.68 -6.98
CA GLY A 20 -15.26 14.50 -7.29
C GLY A 20 -14.06 14.31 -6.37
N ASN A 21 -14.18 13.49 -5.32
CA ASN A 21 -13.12 13.24 -4.35
C ASN A 21 -12.93 11.73 -4.11
N GLY A 22 -12.64 11.01 -5.17
CA GLY A 22 -12.49 9.54 -5.15
C GLY A 22 -11.08 9.05 -5.44
N VAL A 23 -10.99 7.87 -6.03
CA VAL A 23 -9.72 7.22 -6.36
C VAL A 23 -8.85 8.10 -7.24
N GLN A 24 -9.44 8.78 -8.21
CA GLN A 24 -8.70 9.63 -9.14
C GLN A 24 -7.94 10.73 -8.41
N GLN A 25 -8.57 11.38 -7.44
CA GLN A 25 -7.95 12.42 -6.64
C GLN A 25 -6.92 11.85 -5.65
N LEU A 26 -7.10 10.60 -5.24
CA LEU A 26 -6.17 9.93 -4.35
C LEU A 26 -4.86 9.55 -5.06
N ARG A 27 -4.90 9.37 -6.39
CA ARG A 27 -3.80 8.85 -7.20
C ARG A 27 -3.31 9.80 -8.30
N ASP A 28 -3.72 11.05 -8.29
CA ASP A 28 -3.39 12.02 -9.36
C ASP A 28 -2.04 12.73 -9.18
N ASP A 29 -1.32 12.41 -8.12
CA ASP A 29 -0.04 13.02 -7.76
C ASP A 29 -0.12 14.53 -7.47
N ASN A 30 -1.32 15.00 -7.14
CA ASN A 30 -1.59 16.39 -6.80
C ASN A 30 -1.92 16.50 -5.31
N LEU A 31 -1.17 17.28 -4.57
CA LEU A 31 -1.34 17.44 -3.12
C LEU A 31 -2.49 18.37 -2.73
N ASP A 32 -3.07 19.07 -3.70
CA ASP A 32 -4.23 19.95 -3.47
C ASP A 32 -5.55 19.21 -3.64
N THR A 33 -5.54 18.04 -4.23
CA THR A 33 -6.71 17.16 -4.34
C THR A 33 -6.67 16.10 -3.27
N TYR A 34 -7.83 15.51 -2.96
CA TYR A 34 -7.93 14.51 -1.90
C TYR A 34 -9.14 13.60 -2.12
N TRP A 35 -9.04 12.40 -1.55
CA TRP A 35 -10.21 11.57 -1.33
C TRP A 35 -10.94 12.05 -0.08
N GLN A 36 -12.26 12.18 -0.19
CA GLN A 36 -13.14 12.38 0.96
C GLN A 36 -14.14 11.23 1.03
N SER A 37 -14.21 10.59 2.18
CA SER A 37 -15.22 9.55 2.43
C SER A 37 -16.62 10.17 2.56
N ASP A 38 -17.64 9.37 2.30
CA ASP A 38 -19.04 9.81 2.40
C ASP A 38 -19.91 8.65 2.89
N GLY A 39 -19.52 8.02 3.95
CA GLY A 39 -20.22 6.86 4.51
C GLY A 39 -19.86 6.59 5.95
N ALA A 40 -20.26 5.42 6.42
CA ALA A 40 -19.98 4.98 7.79
C ALA A 40 -18.53 4.53 7.96
N GLN A 41 -18.01 4.70 9.16
CA GLN A 41 -16.70 4.15 9.55
C GLN A 41 -16.76 2.62 9.69
N PRO A 42 -15.66 1.91 9.43
CA PRO A 42 -14.35 2.41 9.01
C PRO A 42 -14.32 2.81 7.54
N HIS A 43 -13.50 3.80 7.21
CA HIS A 43 -13.28 4.21 5.84
C HIS A 43 -12.16 3.38 5.24
N LEU A 44 -12.42 2.72 4.11
CA LEU A 44 -11.53 1.70 3.57
C LEU A 44 -10.96 2.11 2.21
N ILE A 45 -9.65 1.88 2.06
CA ILE A 45 -8.98 1.89 0.76
C ILE A 45 -8.60 0.45 0.46
N ASN A 46 -9.12 -0.10 -0.63
CA ASN A 46 -8.84 -1.47 -1.07
C ASN A 46 -7.88 -1.43 -2.25
N ILE A 47 -6.77 -2.14 -2.12
CA ILE A 47 -5.70 -2.18 -3.12
C ILE A 47 -5.50 -3.65 -3.48
N GLN A 48 -5.98 -4.05 -4.66
CA GLN A 48 -5.94 -5.43 -5.11
C GLN A 48 -4.93 -5.59 -6.24
N PHE A 49 -3.93 -6.41 -6.02
CA PHE A 49 -2.93 -6.76 -7.02
C PHE A 49 -3.36 -7.95 -7.85
N HIS A 50 -2.95 -7.99 -9.11
CA HIS A 50 -3.26 -9.10 -10.02
C HIS A 50 -2.51 -10.38 -9.66
N LYS A 51 -1.40 -10.25 -8.96
CA LYS A 51 -0.56 -11.37 -8.51
C LYS A 51 -0.06 -11.09 -7.11
N LYS A 52 0.40 -12.14 -6.43
CA LYS A 52 1.02 -11.98 -5.10
C LYS A 52 2.24 -11.06 -5.22
N THR A 53 2.18 -9.95 -4.52
CA THR A 53 3.13 -8.84 -4.66
C THR A 53 3.82 -8.58 -3.33
N THR A 54 5.12 -8.30 -3.40
CA THR A 54 5.89 -7.88 -2.25
C THR A 54 5.69 -6.39 -2.00
N VAL A 55 5.22 -6.03 -0.81
CA VAL A 55 5.01 -4.65 -0.41
C VAL A 55 5.94 -4.31 0.73
N GLN A 56 6.71 -3.25 0.58
CA GLN A 56 7.65 -2.78 1.61
C GLN A 56 7.02 -1.75 2.54
N GLU A 57 6.33 -0.78 1.97
CA GLU A 57 5.73 0.30 2.74
C GLU A 57 4.60 0.97 1.98
N VAL A 58 3.74 1.64 2.72
CA VAL A 58 2.69 2.51 2.19
C VAL A 58 2.96 3.92 2.67
N ALA A 59 2.84 4.89 1.79
CA ALA A 59 2.98 6.31 2.11
C ALA A 59 1.66 7.03 1.86
N LEU A 60 1.22 7.81 2.84
CA LEU A 60 0.03 8.64 2.74
C LEU A 60 0.44 10.10 2.91
N TYR A 61 -0.11 10.97 2.09
CA TYR A 61 0.06 12.42 2.29
C TYR A 61 -1.14 12.96 3.08
N LEU A 62 -0.86 13.45 4.28
CA LEU A 62 -1.85 13.98 5.21
C LEU A 62 -1.46 15.42 5.59
N ASP A 63 -2.45 16.27 5.73
CA ASP A 63 -2.22 17.66 6.13
C ASP A 63 -3.22 18.09 7.21
N TYR A 64 -2.83 17.94 8.46
CA TYR A 64 -3.68 18.30 9.59
C TYR A 64 -4.04 19.79 9.62
N LYS A 65 -3.17 20.66 9.15
CA LYS A 65 -3.41 22.11 9.17
C LYS A 65 -4.55 22.52 8.24
N LEU A 66 -4.70 21.82 7.13
CA LEU A 66 -5.74 22.08 6.14
C LEU A 66 -7.00 21.24 6.38
N ASP A 67 -6.81 19.97 6.75
CA ASP A 67 -7.90 19.00 6.83
C ASP A 67 -8.51 18.85 8.23
N GLU A 68 -7.78 19.25 9.27
CA GLU A 68 -8.25 19.29 10.67
C GLU A 68 -8.93 17.98 11.09
N SER A 69 -10.24 18.01 11.37
CA SER A 69 -10.99 16.82 11.81
C SER A 69 -11.15 15.74 10.76
N TYR A 70 -10.84 16.02 9.50
CA TYR A 70 -10.82 15.02 8.43
C TYR A 70 -9.53 14.22 8.38
N THR A 71 -8.52 14.61 9.14
CA THR A 71 -7.22 13.93 9.13
C THR A 71 -7.30 12.59 9.83
N PRO A 72 -6.88 11.48 9.19
CA PRO A 72 -6.82 10.18 9.82
C PRO A 72 -5.93 10.19 11.06
N LYS A 73 -6.44 9.62 12.14
CA LYS A 73 -5.67 9.42 13.37
C LYS A 73 -5.19 7.99 13.50
N THR A 74 -6.08 7.05 13.31
CA THR A 74 -5.78 5.62 13.45
C THR A 74 -6.03 4.91 12.13
N ILE A 75 -4.99 4.27 11.61
CA ILE A 75 -5.03 3.54 10.35
C ILE A 75 -4.58 2.11 10.61
N SER A 76 -5.45 1.15 10.33
CA SER A 76 -5.11 -0.27 10.37
C SER A 76 -4.77 -0.75 8.97
N VAL A 77 -3.68 -1.49 8.85
CA VAL A 77 -3.28 -2.13 7.61
C VAL A 77 -3.66 -3.60 7.69
N ARG A 78 -4.42 -4.05 6.70
CA ARG A 78 -4.89 -5.42 6.58
C ARG A 78 -4.43 -6.04 5.27
N THR A 79 -4.16 -7.33 5.30
CA THR A 79 -3.72 -8.08 4.12
C THR A 79 -4.45 -9.39 4.02
N GLY A 80 -4.56 -9.89 2.81
CA GLY A 80 -5.21 -11.17 2.55
C GLY A 80 -5.18 -11.53 1.08
N THR A 81 -5.88 -12.58 0.73
CA THR A 81 -6.04 -13.04 -0.65
C THR A 81 -7.23 -12.35 -1.31
N THR A 82 -8.31 -12.17 -0.55
CA THR A 82 -9.55 -11.54 -0.99
C THR A 82 -10.06 -10.59 0.09
N PHE A 83 -11.12 -9.87 -0.21
CA PHE A 83 -11.80 -9.01 0.75
C PHE A 83 -12.31 -9.78 1.99
N HIS A 84 -12.54 -11.08 1.87
CA HIS A 84 -13.17 -11.89 2.92
C HIS A 84 -12.17 -12.48 3.93
N ASP A 85 -10.90 -12.58 3.61
CA ASP A 85 -9.89 -13.21 4.46
C ASP A 85 -8.85 -12.23 5.02
N LEU A 86 -9.20 -10.95 5.11
CA LEU A 86 -8.29 -9.91 5.56
C LEU A 86 -7.93 -10.06 7.05
N VAL A 87 -6.65 -9.91 7.34
CA VAL A 87 -6.09 -9.99 8.69
C VAL A 87 -5.35 -8.69 9.00
N ASP A 88 -5.52 -8.17 10.20
CA ASP A 88 -4.78 -6.98 10.64
C ASP A 88 -3.30 -7.29 10.77
N VAL A 89 -2.47 -6.52 10.09
CA VAL A 89 -1.01 -6.63 10.15
C VAL A 89 -0.45 -5.68 11.18
N LEU A 90 -0.89 -4.43 11.14
CA LEU A 90 -0.46 -3.40 12.08
C LEU A 90 -1.47 -2.27 12.15
N THR A 91 -1.36 -1.48 13.21
CA THR A 91 -2.12 -0.24 13.38
C THR A 91 -1.15 0.91 13.56
N HIS A 92 -1.33 1.96 12.78
CA HIS A 92 -0.51 3.16 12.83
C HIS A 92 -1.33 4.32 13.37
N THR A 93 -0.77 5.07 14.31
CA THR A 93 -1.39 6.27 14.87
C THR A 93 -0.61 7.50 14.46
N THR A 94 -1.30 8.51 13.96
CA THR A 94 -0.70 9.78 13.57
C THR A 94 -0.96 10.84 14.64
N THR A 95 -0.04 11.79 14.76
CA THR A 95 -0.19 12.95 15.66
C THR A 95 0.01 14.20 14.83
N GLU A 96 -1.09 14.87 14.48
CA GLU A 96 -1.10 16.11 13.69
C GLU A 96 -0.14 16.09 12.49
N PRO A 97 -0.27 15.10 11.58
CA PRO A 97 0.68 14.91 10.50
C PRO A 97 0.61 16.05 9.48
N THR A 98 1.76 16.47 9.00
CA THR A 98 1.86 17.43 7.90
C THR A 98 2.91 16.92 6.93
N GLY A 99 2.46 16.30 5.83
CA GLY A 99 3.33 15.73 4.81
C GLY A 99 3.16 14.23 4.65
N TRP A 100 4.18 13.58 4.15
CA TRP A 100 4.17 12.13 3.91
C TRP A 100 4.32 11.35 5.21
N VAL A 101 3.36 10.49 5.45
CA VAL A 101 3.40 9.50 6.54
C VAL A 101 3.71 8.15 5.93
N THR A 102 4.83 7.56 6.31
CA THR A 102 5.27 6.27 5.80
C THR A 102 4.99 5.17 6.82
N ILE A 103 4.29 4.14 6.38
CA ILE A 103 3.96 2.97 7.21
C ILE A 103 4.74 1.78 6.67
N PRO A 104 5.81 1.34 7.34
CA PRO A 104 6.55 0.15 6.93
C PRO A 104 5.72 -1.11 7.21
N LEU A 105 5.75 -2.04 6.25
CA LEU A 105 4.92 -3.25 6.27
C LEU A 105 5.73 -4.55 6.44
N SER A 106 6.94 -4.47 6.97
CA SER A 106 7.71 -5.68 7.22
C SER A 106 7.24 -6.35 8.52
N CYS A 107 6.73 -7.56 8.40
CA CYS A 107 6.28 -8.35 9.57
C CYS A 107 7.44 -8.82 10.46
N GLN A 108 8.63 -8.90 9.93
CA GLN A 108 9.86 -9.25 10.64
C GLN A 108 11.06 -8.57 9.99
N PRO A 109 12.12 -8.26 10.74
CA PRO A 109 13.34 -7.75 10.14
C PRO A 109 13.83 -8.75 9.09
N LYS A 110 13.86 -8.35 7.83
CA LYS A 110 14.28 -9.09 6.66
C LYS A 110 13.20 -9.91 5.89
N GLN A 111 11.95 -9.92 6.33
CA GLN A 111 10.88 -10.55 5.54
C GLN A 111 9.87 -9.51 5.08
N PRO A 112 9.90 -9.13 3.80
CA PRO A 112 8.89 -8.23 3.25
C PRO A 112 7.53 -8.91 3.22
N LEU A 113 6.49 -8.11 3.41
CA LEU A 113 5.12 -8.57 3.31
C LEU A 113 4.79 -8.93 1.85
N ARG A 114 4.22 -10.11 1.64
CA ARG A 114 3.71 -10.51 0.32
C ARG A 114 2.22 -10.74 0.40
N THR A 115 1.47 -10.11 -0.47
CA THR A 115 0.02 -10.18 -0.42
C THR A 115 -0.62 -9.96 -1.80
N PHE A 116 -1.83 -10.48 -1.99
CA PHE A 116 -2.68 -10.17 -3.12
C PHE A 116 -3.54 -8.94 -2.87
N PHE A 117 -3.98 -8.76 -1.63
CA PHE A 117 -4.91 -7.71 -1.25
C PHE A 117 -4.36 -6.93 -0.07
N LEU A 118 -4.32 -5.61 -0.21
CA LEU A 118 -3.91 -4.70 0.84
C LEU A 118 -5.08 -3.76 1.12
N GLN A 119 -5.46 -3.64 2.38
CA GLN A 119 -6.51 -2.72 2.80
C GLN A 119 -5.99 -1.74 3.84
N LEU A 120 -6.26 -0.48 3.63
CA LEU A 120 -6.04 0.57 4.63
C LEU A 120 -7.39 0.94 5.23
N ALA A 121 -7.54 0.72 6.52
CA ALA A 121 -8.77 1.02 7.24
C ALA A 121 -8.55 2.21 8.17
N VAL A 122 -9.21 3.32 7.86
CA VAL A 122 -9.21 4.49 8.75
C VAL A 122 -10.31 4.28 9.79
N THR A 123 -9.89 4.01 11.01
CA THR A 123 -10.80 3.68 12.11
C THR A 123 -11.05 4.85 13.07
N GLY A 124 -10.24 5.89 12.98
CA GLY A 124 -10.43 7.10 13.78
C GLY A 124 -9.83 8.31 13.11
N MET A 125 -10.45 9.46 13.28
CA MET A 125 -9.99 10.75 12.81
C MET A 125 -9.61 11.64 13.99
N HIS A 126 -8.84 12.70 13.71
CA HIS A 126 -8.56 13.75 14.68
C HIS A 126 -9.87 14.46 15.07
N GLN A 127 -9.96 14.96 16.29
CA GLN A 127 -11.11 15.70 16.79
C GLN A 127 -12.45 14.97 16.65
N ASN A 128 -12.41 13.61 16.68
CA ASN A 128 -13.60 12.78 16.49
C ASN A 128 -14.38 13.09 15.20
N GLY A 129 -13.66 13.40 14.13
CA GLY A 129 -14.23 13.65 12.82
C GLY A 129 -14.97 12.44 12.27
N ARG A 130 -15.94 12.66 11.39
CA ARG A 130 -16.77 11.62 10.79
C ARG A 130 -16.19 11.10 9.50
N ASP A 131 -15.80 11.99 8.60
CA ASP A 131 -15.25 11.66 7.29
C ASP A 131 -13.75 11.89 7.25
N THR A 132 -13.06 11.25 6.31
CA THR A 132 -11.61 11.36 6.19
C THR A 132 -11.20 12.04 4.89
N HIS A 133 -10.09 12.77 4.94
CA HIS A 133 -9.38 13.28 3.79
C HIS A 133 -8.01 12.63 3.73
N ILE A 134 -7.68 12.00 2.60
CA ILE A 134 -6.33 11.54 2.29
C ILE A 134 -5.95 12.11 0.93
N ARG A 135 -4.84 12.83 0.87
CA ARG A 135 -4.47 13.58 -0.34
C ARG A 135 -3.79 12.70 -1.38
N GLN A 136 -2.88 11.83 -0.96
CA GLN A 136 -2.25 10.86 -1.85
C GLN A 136 -1.92 9.59 -1.08
N VAL A 137 -1.95 8.46 -1.79
CA VAL A 137 -1.45 7.19 -1.29
C VAL A 137 -0.53 6.58 -2.33
N LYS A 138 0.65 6.14 -1.89
CA LYS A 138 1.61 5.42 -2.71
C LYS A 138 1.98 4.11 -2.03
N VAL A 139 2.15 3.07 -2.82
CA VAL A 139 2.55 1.74 -2.36
C VAL A 139 3.90 1.42 -2.96
N PHE A 140 4.85 1.03 -2.12
CA PHE A 140 6.22 0.77 -2.54
C PHE A 140 6.59 -0.69 -2.35
N ALA A 141 7.23 -1.24 -3.37
CA ALA A 141 7.91 -2.53 -3.31
C ALA A 141 9.42 -2.32 -3.21
N PRO A 142 10.16 -3.28 -2.64
CA PRO A 142 11.61 -3.24 -2.72
C PRO A 142 12.05 -3.36 -4.19
N ARG A 143 13.01 -2.54 -4.59
CA ARG A 143 13.59 -2.66 -5.92
C ARG A 143 14.41 -3.94 -5.95
N GLN A 144 14.02 -4.88 -6.79
CA GLN A 144 14.84 -6.06 -7.01
C GLN A 144 16.16 -5.61 -7.65
N PRO A 145 17.30 -6.13 -7.15
CA PRO A 145 18.53 -5.95 -7.90
C PRO A 145 18.27 -6.46 -9.32
N GLN A 146 18.49 -5.62 -10.30
CA GLN A 146 18.44 -6.05 -11.68
C GLN A 146 19.39 -7.24 -11.76
N ARG A 147 18.84 -8.43 -11.99
CA ARG A 147 19.66 -9.51 -12.48
C ARG A 147 20.35 -8.92 -13.70
N PRO A 148 21.69 -8.91 -13.74
CA PRO A 148 22.34 -8.52 -14.95
C PRO A 148 21.64 -9.32 -16.05
N THR A 149 21.08 -8.63 -17.01
CA THR A 149 20.61 -9.29 -18.21
C THR A 149 21.79 -10.12 -18.63
N ALA A 150 21.67 -11.41 -18.43
CA ALA A 150 22.72 -12.33 -18.80
C ALA A 150 22.88 -12.16 -20.29
N GLY A 151 23.77 -11.24 -20.64
CA GLY A 151 24.17 -11.11 -22.00
C GLY A 151 24.50 -12.50 -22.45
N THR A 152 23.73 -12.98 -23.38
CA THR A 152 24.05 -14.20 -24.11
C THR A 152 24.90 -15.18 -23.32
N PHE A 153 24.42 -15.64 -22.21
CA PHE A 153 24.93 -16.87 -21.71
C PHE A 153 24.47 -17.94 -22.68
N HIS A 154 25.34 -18.26 -23.59
CA HIS A 154 25.27 -19.56 -24.20
C HIS A 154 25.42 -20.55 -23.08
N PHE A 155 24.34 -20.84 -22.46
CA PHE A 155 24.28 -21.94 -21.56
C PHE A 155 24.64 -23.17 -22.38
N ARG A 156 25.84 -23.54 -22.26
CA ARG A 156 26.09 -24.97 -22.35
C ARG A 156 25.22 -25.57 -21.31
N ALA A 157 24.35 -26.37 -21.75
CA ALA A 157 23.44 -27.11 -20.92
C ALA A 157 24.15 -28.04 -19.98
N SER A 158 24.89 -27.53 -19.12
CA SER A 158 25.22 -28.23 -17.89
C SER A 158 24.08 -28.07 -16.97
N SER A 159 23.17 -28.34 -17.48
CA SER A 159 21.83 -28.42 -17.13
C SER A 159 21.53 -29.14 -15.84
N SER A 160 22.33 -30.00 -15.45
CA SER A 160 22.16 -30.74 -14.21
C SER A 160 22.11 -29.88 -12.96
N VAL A 161 22.62 -28.69 -13.04
CA VAL A 161 22.63 -27.77 -11.91
C VAL A 161 21.26 -27.16 -11.66
N GLU A 162 20.47 -27.12 -12.68
CA GLU A 162 19.17 -26.48 -12.59
C GLU A 162 18.20 -27.23 -11.73
N VAL A 163 18.37 -28.52 -11.66
CA VAL A 163 17.49 -29.35 -10.87
C VAL A 163 17.56 -28.98 -9.41
N SER A 164 18.71 -28.63 -8.91
CA SER A 164 18.84 -28.23 -7.53
C SER A 164 18.24 -26.88 -7.23
N SER A 165 18.17 -26.00 -8.21
CA SER A 165 17.55 -24.70 -8.00
C SER A 165 16.04 -24.78 -7.86
N PHE A 166 15.39 -25.76 -8.40
CA PHE A 166 13.95 -25.95 -8.24
C PHE A 166 13.56 -26.35 -6.83
N ALA A 167 14.42 -27.01 -6.13
CA ALA A 167 14.17 -27.36 -4.73
C ALA A 167 14.09 -26.13 -3.82
N CYS A 168 14.64 -25.02 -4.24
CA CYS A 168 14.65 -23.79 -3.47
C CYS A 168 13.42 -22.91 -3.73
N ILE A 169 12.61 -23.27 -4.70
CA ILE A 169 11.40 -22.53 -5.04
C ILE A 169 10.24 -23.11 -4.26
N ARG A 170 10.17 -22.78 -3.01
CA ARG A 170 9.05 -23.18 -2.16
C ARG A 170 8.45 -21.96 -1.47
#